data_394dd7844e56461f06fe727234498ed3
#
_entry.id   394dd7844e56461f06fe727234498ed3
#
_cell.length_a   1.000
_cell.length_b   1.000
_cell.length_c   1.000
_cell.angle_alpha   90.00
_cell.angle_beta   90.00
_cell.angle_gamma   90.00
#
_symmetry.space_group_name_H-M   'P 1'
#
loop_
_entity.id
_entity.type
_entity.pdbx_description
1 polymer ?
#
loop_
_entity_poly.entity_id
_entity_poly.type
_entity_poly.pdbx_seq_one_letter_code
_entity_poly.pdbx_strand_id
1 'polypeptide(L)'
;MNWSPSSPDDGVSRRSFLAAGAAAAAVTASGCIDSVRNVVEQAGDNQMTLSITTLPADADRQNVQIARRLEANLEAVGIDVALDMRSPSELLKTVLIDQEFDLYVGRHPADYDPDFLYDALHSTFANERGWQNPFGFANMYFDTLLEEQRRVDGEQRKQRLGSVLHGLAQEKPFEPICFPDERRIARTDGFEGWDEGTLGSRHGYLGLEGDGQLHALATDSRVTRNLNPLSATARERETMIDLLYDSLLSERNGELVPWLAESVEWSATPSETASGDDTNGEKDDANADERGDERRTVSITLREDCRFHDGEPLTASDVAFTYRFLEDTSLGRAPESPASRYRGQVEMVESVETEDDRRLTISLRGETPAGQRALTVPILPKHVWQELIDQWAASGEFSAPQGRWVAVTGEHIPPVGSGPYRYESHTEDEQLVLERYDDHFTLREDVDLGEPVAEGLRFTIEPGSAAAVRRVTDGSGDLTASILDAYALGGIPDSSDITELTAPHRSFYQIGFNVRNAPLSNPHFRRAITQLIDKETIVDEVFYDYATPTATPVADDWVPSSLEWSGEDPVTPFVGSNGRLNVEAAKSAFETAGFRYDDNGRLLGGY
;
A
#
# COMPACT_ATOMS: atom_id res chain seq x y z
N MET A 1 29.07 -3.21 -68.02
CA MET A 1 27.76 -3.10 -68.66
C MET A 1 26.90 -2.19 -67.84
N ASN A 2 26.63 -1.01 -68.33
CA ASN A 2 25.84 0.05 -67.70
C ASN A 2 24.35 -0.32 -67.69
N TRP A 3 23.68 -0.02 -66.57
CA TRP A 3 22.27 0.39 -66.65
C TRP A 3 21.98 1.36 -65.49
N SER A 4 21.57 2.56 -65.91
CA SER A 4 21.10 3.65 -65.03
C SER A 4 19.57 3.55 -64.84
N PRO A 5 19.02 4.08 -63.72
CA PRO A 5 17.60 4.07 -63.48
C PRO A 5 16.91 5.32 -64.02
N SER A 6 15.71 5.16 -64.52
CA SER A 6 14.78 6.24 -64.85
C SER A 6 13.69 6.33 -63.75
N SER A 7 13.56 7.50 -63.16
CA SER A 7 12.41 7.91 -62.34
C SER A 7 11.18 8.19 -63.21
N PRO A 8 10.00 8.05 -62.66
CA PRO A 8 8.97 9.05 -62.89
C PRO A 8 8.43 9.65 -61.60
N ASP A 9 8.51 10.95 -61.55
CA ASP A 9 7.72 11.84 -60.74
C ASP A 9 6.24 11.71 -61.11
N ASP A 10 5.39 11.32 -60.16
CA ASP A 10 3.96 11.59 -60.26
C ASP A 10 3.47 12.05 -58.87
N GLY A 11 3.46 13.38 -58.73
CA GLY A 11 2.97 14.08 -57.56
C GLY A 11 1.45 13.95 -57.39
N VAL A 12 1.01 13.10 -56.51
CA VAL A 12 -0.38 13.08 -56.07
C VAL A 12 -0.60 14.22 -55.05
N SER A 13 -1.42 15.18 -55.49
CA SER A 13 -1.77 16.37 -54.72
C SER A 13 -2.46 16.01 -53.40
N ARG A 14 -2.08 16.70 -52.31
CA ARG A 14 -2.72 16.56 -50.97
C ARG A 14 -4.25 16.69 -50.99
N ARG A 15 -4.82 17.37 -51.98
CA ARG A 15 -6.28 17.50 -52.18
C ARG A 15 -6.93 16.22 -52.68
N SER A 16 -6.23 15.41 -53.48
CA SER A 16 -6.75 14.11 -53.96
C SER A 16 -6.77 13.04 -52.89
N PHE A 17 -5.85 13.14 -51.91
CA PHE A 17 -5.83 12.23 -50.77
C PHE A 17 -6.97 12.51 -49.76
N LEU A 18 -7.33 13.78 -49.55
CA LEU A 18 -8.45 14.17 -48.71
C LEU A 18 -9.82 13.85 -49.30
N ALA A 19 -9.95 13.89 -50.65
CA ALA A 19 -11.20 13.54 -51.32
C ALA A 19 -11.46 12.02 -51.35
N ALA A 20 -10.42 11.20 -51.43
CA ALA A 20 -10.53 9.73 -51.35
C ALA A 20 -10.82 9.25 -49.91
N GLY A 21 -10.29 9.95 -48.89
CA GLY A 21 -10.57 9.66 -47.49
C GLY A 21 -12.00 9.98 -47.05
N ALA A 22 -12.60 11.04 -47.61
CA ALA A 22 -13.98 11.42 -47.30
C ALA A 22 -15.03 10.52 -47.96
N ALA A 23 -14.74 9.94 -49.11
CA ALA A 23 -15.66 9.00 -49.77
C ALA A 23 -15.61 7.59 -49.14
N ALA A 24 -14.45 7.15 -48.65
CA ALA A 24 -14.34 5.89 -47.93
C ALA A 24 -14.97 5.94 -46.52
N ALA A 25 -14.93 7.09 -45.85
CA ALA A 25 -15.56 7.27 -44.54
C ALA A 25 -17.10 7.32 -44.59
N ALA A 26 -17.69 7.72 -45.73
CA ALA A 26 -19.14 7.80 -45.86
C ALA A 26 -19.82 6.44 -46.18
N VAL A 27 -19.08 5.46 -46.70
CA VAL A 27 -19.63 4.11 -47.02
C VAL A 27 -19.42 3.12 -45.87
N THR A 28 -18.44 3.38 -44.98
CA THR A 28 -18.21 2.53 -43.81
C THR A 28 -18.98 2.98 -42.55
N ALA A 29 -19.49 4.22 -42.51
CA ALA A 29 -20.21 4.75 -41.36
C ALA A 29 -21.64 4.18 -41.20
N SER A 30 -22.31 3.73 -42.27
CA SER A 30 -23.65 3.14 -42.15
C SER A 30 -23.64 1.67 -41.70
N GLY A 31 -22.55 0.92 -41.95
CA GLY A 31 -22.43 -0.47 -41.51
C GLY A 31 -21.85 -0.62 -40.08
N CYS A 32 -21.01 0.33 -39.66
CA CYS A 32 -20.42 0.31 -38.33
C CYS A 32 -21.39 0.83 -37.25
N ILE A 33 -22.31 1.74 -37.58
CA ILE A 33 -23.30 2.24 -36.62
C ILE A 33 -24.31 1.13 -36.25
N ASP A 34 -24.74 0.32 -37.24
CA ASP A 34 -25.63 -0.81 -36.97
C ASP A 34 -24.91 -1.97 -36.24
N SER A 35 -23.62 -2.22 -36.54
CA SER A 35 -22.86 -3.23 -35.78
C SER A 35 -22.50 -2.78 -34.37
N VAL A 36 -22.15 -1.49 -34.16
CA VAL A 36 -21.95 -0.93 -32.82
C VAL A 36 -23.28 -0.85 -32.06
N ARG A 37 -24.37 -0.50 -32.72
CA ARG A 37 -25.70 -0.49 -32.10
C ARG A 37 -26.19 -1.89 -31.77
N ASN A 38 -25.96 -2.88 -32.63
CA ASN A 38 -26.25 -4.29 -32.34
C ASN A 38 -25.36 -4.88 -31.22
N VAL A 39 -24.09 -4.47 -31.11
CA VAL A 39 -23.20 -4.89 -30.03
C VAL A 39 -23.60 -4.23 -28.73
N VAL A 40 -23.99 -2.95 -28.75
CA VAL A 40 -24.51 -2.24 -27.57
C VAL A 40 -25.90 -2.78 -27.16
N GLU A 41 -26.80 -3.06 -28.12
CA GLU A 41 -28.09 -3.67 -27.83
C GLU A 41 -27.97 -5.13 -27.34
N GLN A 42 -27.00 -5.92 -27.84
CA GLN A 42 -26.73 -7.27 -27.34
C GLN A 42 -26.00 -7.28 -25.99
N ALA A 43 -25.13 -6.30 -25.71
CA ALA A 43 -24.51 -6.14 -24.40
C ALA A 43 -25.54 -5.69 -23.34
N GLY A 44 -26.59 -4.94 -23.75
CA GLY A 44 -27.65 -4.48 -22.86
C GLY A 44 -28.64 -5.55 -22.40
N ASP A 45 -28.71 -6.67 -23.10
CA ASP A 45 -29.63 -7.78 -22.79
C ASP A 45 -28.97 -8.93 -22.01
N ASN A 46 -27.66 -8.87 -21.78
CA ASN A 46 -26.95 -9.89 -21.01
C ASN A 46 -27.01 -9.60 -19.52
N GLN A 47 -27.16 -10.66 -18.73
CA GLN A 47 -27.03 -10.58 -17.29
C GLN A 47 -25.65 -10.00 -16.91
N MET A 48 -25.63 -9.10 -15.93
CA MET A 48 -24.41 -8.57 -15.33
C MET A 48 -23.60 -9.70 -14.72
N THR A 49 -22.31 -9.76 -15.03
CA THR A 49 -21.34 -10.68 -14.43
C THR A 49 -20.23 -9.90 -13.75
N LEU A 50 -19.81 -10.34 -12.57
CA LEU A 50 -18.68 -9.78 -11.83
C LEU A 50 -17.78 -10.90 -11.29
N SER A 51 -16.51 -10.62 -11.14
CA SER A 51 -15.56 -11.50 -10.46
C SER A 51 -15.18 -10.91 -9.10
N ILE A 52 -15.05 -11.76 -8.07
CA ILE A 52 -14.50 -11.40 -6.76
C ILE A 52 -13.20 -12.16 -6.58
N THR A 53 -12.09 -11.46 -6.62
CA THR A 53 -10.76 -12.02 -6.35
C THR A 53 -10.49 -11.99 -4.84
N THR A 54 -10.09 -13.12 -4.26
CA THR A 54 -9.84 -13.23 -2.82
C THR A 54 -8.83 -14.34 -2.48
N LEU A 55 -8.43 -14.41 -1.21
CA LEU A 55 -7.60 -15.49 -0.68
C LEU A 55 -8.43 -16.74 -0.38
N PRO A 56 -7.86 -17.95 -0.47
CA PRO A 56 -8.50 -19.16 0.02
C PRO A 56 -8.48 -19.22 1.55
N ALA A 57 -9.30 -20.09 2.13
CA ALA A 57 -9.53 -20.15 3.58
C ALA A 57 -8.32 -20.61 4.41
N ASP A 58 -7.35 -21.24 3.80
CA ASP A 58 -6.07 -21.65 4.42
C ASP A 58 -5.05 -20.49 4.47
N ALA A 59 -5.22 -19.49 3.62
CA ALA A 59 -4.38 -18.29 3.63
C ALA A 59 -5.00 -17.15 4.45
N ASP A 60 -6.31 -16.92 4.34
CA ASP A 60 -7.06 -15.96 5.16
C ASP A 60 -8.55 -16.34 5.15
N ARG A 61 -8.98 -16.92 6.27
CA ARG A 61 -10.35 -17.40 6.42
C ARG A 61 -11.39 -16.26 6.40
N GLN A 62 -11.03 -15.12 6.95
CA GLN A 62 -11.92 -13.96 7.03
C GLN A 62 -12.19 -13.39 5.64
N ASN A 63 -11.16 -13.27 4.81
CA ASN A 63 -11.32 -12.81 3.42
C ASN A 63 -12.32 -13.64 2.64
N VAL A 64 -12.19 -14.96 2.65
CA VAL A 64 -13.10 -15.82 1.88
C VAL A 64 -14.53 -15.81 2.44
N GLN A 65 -14.71 -15.63 3.75
CA GLN A 65 -16.05 -15.54 4.35
C GLN A 65 -16.74 -14.22 3.96
N ILE A 66 -16.01 -13.11 3.97
CA ILE A 66 -16.52 -11.81 3.49
C ILE A 66 -16.89 -11.90 2.01
N ALA A 67 -15.98 -12.47 1.18
CA ALA A 67 -16.21 -12.62 -0.27
C ALA A 67 -17.46 -13.47 -0.57
N ARG A 68 -17.68 -14.57 0.14
CA ARG A 68 -18.87 -15.43 -0.03
C ARG A 68 -20.18 -14.75 0.40
N ARG A 69 -20.12 -13.89 1.42
CA ARG A 69 -21.30 -13.10 1.81
C ARG A 69 -21.66 -12.07 0.74
N LEU A 70 -20.63 -11.42 0.21
CA LEU A 70 -20.79 -10.48 -0.90
C LEU A 70 -21.33 -11.20 -2.16
N GLU A 71 -20.75 -12.36 -2.54
CA GLU A 71 -21.23 -13.23 -3.63
C GLU A 71 -22.71 -13.53 -3.47
N ALA A 72 -23.12 -14.09 -2.32
CA ALA A 72 -24.52 -14.45 -2.07
C ALA A 72 -25.48 -13.25 -2.17
N ASN A 73 -25.08 -12.08 -1.69
CA ASN A 73 -25.91 -10.88 -1.73
C ASN A 73 -25.99 -10.28 -3.15
N LEU A 74 -24.89 -10.34 -3.92
CA LEU A 74 -24.88 -9.92 -5.34
C LEU A 74 -25.74 -10.86 -6.20
N GLU A 75 -25.67 -12.17 -5.98
CA GLU A 75 -26.54 -13.15 -6.66
C GLU A 75 -28.01 -12.95 -6.32
N ALA A 76 -28.33 -12.64 -5.06
CA ALA A 76 -29.70 -12.36 -4.62
C ALA A 76 -30.30 -11.14 -5.33
N VAL A 77 -29.50 -10.17 -5.73
CA VAL A 77 -29.93 -9.01 -6.52
C VAL A 77 -29.81 -9.20 -8.04
N GLY A 78 -29.52 -10.43 -8.49
CA GLY A 78 -29.56 -10.78 -9.91
C GLY A 78 -28.25 -10.53 -10.69
N ILE A 79 -27.12 -10.37 -10.01
CA ILE A 79 -25.79 -10.31 -10.60
C ILE A 79 -25.20 -11.73 -10.59
N ASP A 80 -24.60 -12.18 -11.69
CA ASP A 80 -23.88 -13.45 -11.76
C ASP A 80 -22.45 -13.22 -11.26
N VAL A 81 -21.97 -14.05 -10.29
CA VAL A 81 -20.70 -13.81 -9.62
C VAL A 81 -19.77 -15.00 -9.73
N ALA A 82 -18.52 -14.75 -10.12
CA ALA A 82 -17.45 -15.73 -10.12
C ALA A 82 -16.48 -15.44 -8.97
N LEU A 83 -16.36 -16.37 -8.02
CA LEU A 83 -15.38 -16.28 -6.94
C LEU A 83 -14.03 -16.82 -7.41
N ASP A 84 -13.03 -15.95 -7.54
CA ASP A 84 -11.67 -16.26 -8.01
C ASP A 84 -10.71 -16.30 -6.81
N MET A 85 -10.42 -17.51 -6.32
CA MET A 85 -9.51 -17.71 -5.19
C MET A 85 -8.07 -17.85 -5.68
N ARG A 86 -7.19 -16.99 -5.18
CA ARG A 86 -5.78 -16.91 -5.54
C ARG A 86 -4.88 -17.12 -4.32
N SER A 87 -3.71 -17.74 -4.50
CA SER A 87 -2.68 -17.71 -3.46
C SER A 87 -2.29 -16.27 -3.11
N PRO A 88 -1.71 -15.99 -1.93
CA PRO A 88 -1.35 -14.61 -1.54
C PRO A 88 -0.50 -13.86 -2.57
N SER A 89 0.50 -14.51 -3.14
CA SER A 89 1.36 -13.89 -4.17
C SER A 89 0.61 -13.65 -5.49
N GLU A 90 -0.27 -14.58 -5.90
CA GLU A 90 -1.07 -14.43 -7.10
C GLU A 90 -2.15 -13.35 -6.95
N LEU A 91 -2.81 -13.26 -5.78
CA LEU A 91 -3.78 -12.19 -5.50
C LEU A 91 -3.11 -10.82 -5.62
N LEU A 92 -1.99 -10.62 -4.93
CA LEU A 92 -1.26 -9.36 -4.98
C LEU A 92 -0.76 -9.06 -6.39
N LYS A 93 -0.27 -10.07 -7.12
CA LYS A 93 0.10 -9.89 -8.52
C LYS A 93 -1.08 -9.48 -9.39
N THR A 94 -2.23 -10.16 -9.27
CA THR A 94 -3.44 -9.88 -10.04
C THR A 94 -3.97 -8.47 -9.76
N VAL A 95 -4.03 -8.06 -8.47
CA VAL A 95 -4.59 -6.77 -8.05
C VAL A 95 -3.60 -5.62 -8.30
N LEU A 96 -2.34 -5.79 -7.88
CA LEU A 96 -1.39 -4.67 -7.84
C LEU A 96 -0.57 -4.54 -9.13
N ILE A 97 -0.23 -5.64 -9.77
CA ILE A 97 0.65 -5.65 -10.94
C ILE A 97 -0.14 -5.79 -12.25
N ASP A 98 -0.97 -6.81 -12.36
CA ASP A 98 -1.74 -7.06 -13.59
C ASP A 98 -2.96 -6.14 -13.67
N GLN A 99 -3.55 -5.77 -12.52
CA GLN A 99 -4.75 -4.95 -12.37
C GLN A 99 -5.97 -5.56 -13.12
N GLU A 100 -6.01 -6.90 -13.15
CA GLU A 100 -7.02 -7.71 -13.84
C GLU A 100 -8.02 -8.29 -12.83
N PHE A 101 -8.89 -7.46 -12.28
CA PHE A 101 -9.96 -7.84 -11.36
C PHE A 101 -11.16 -6.91 -11.56
N ASP A 102 -12.35 -7.34 -11.10
CA ASP A 102 -13.50 -6.44 -10.94
C ASP A 102 -13.56 -5.95 -9.49
N LEU A 103 -13.79 -6.88 -8.55
CA LEU A 103 -13.71 -6.63 -7.13
C LEU A 103 -12.63 -7.51 -6.51
N TYR A 104 -12.00 -7.03 -5.44
CA TYR A 104 -11.22 -7.91 -4.59
C TYR A 104 -11.58 -7.72 -3.12
N VAL A 105 -11.54 -8.80 -2.36
CA VAL A 105 -11.66 -8.78 -0.90
C VAL A 105 -10.31 -9.13 -0.32
N GLY A 106 -9.80 -8.24 0.53
CA GLY A 106 -8.48 -8.40 1.10
C GLY A 106 -8.20 -7.40 2.21
N ARG A 107 -7.01 -7.53 2.80
CA ARG A 107 -6.48 -6.52 3.71
C ARG A 107 -5.80 -5.41 2.93
N HIS A 108 -5.99 -4.18 3.36
CA HIS A 108 -5.19 -3.03 2.93
C HIS A 108 -4.32 -2.59 4.11
N PRO A 109 -3.01 -2.41 3.91
CA PRO A 109 -2.19 -1.82 4.95
C PRO A 109 -2.61 -0.37 5.16
N ALA A 110 -2.96 -0.05 6.39
CA ALA A 110 -3.15 1.31 6.87
C ALA A 110 -1.87 1.76 7.59
N ASP A 111 -1.80 3.03 7.87
CA ASP A 111 -0.80 3.59 8.74
C ASP A 111 -1.52 4.43 9.80
N TYR A 112 -0.86 4.72 10.93
CA TYR A 112 -1.38 5.68 11.90
C TYR A 112 -1.61 7.05 11.28
N ASP A 113 -0.72 7.41 10.35
CA ASP A 113 -0.82 8.64 9.61
C ASP A 113 -1.67 8.42 8.35
N PRO A 114 -2.75 9.20 8.17
CA PRO A 114 -3.63 9.08 7.01
C PRO A 114 -2.97 9.40 5.67
N ASP A 115 -1.69 9.77 5.62
CA ASP A 115 -0.98 10.09 4.39
C ASP A 115 -0.92 8.90 3.41
N PHE A 116 -1.09 7.65 3.88
CA PHE A 116 -1.21 6.49 3.01
C PHE A 116 -2.37 6.62 2.00
N LEU A 117 -3.38 7.48 2.27
CA LEU A 117 -4.46 7.77 1.33
C LEU A 117 -3.97 8.49 0.08
N TYR A 118 -2.87 9.23 0.16
CA TYR A 118 -2.25 9.82 -1.01
C TYR A 118 -1.78 8.73 -1.99
N ASP A 119 -1.04 7.74 -1.49
CA ASP A 119 -0.59 6.62 -2.31
C ASP A 119 -1.76 5.81 -2.87
N ALA A 120 -2.78 5.58 -2.04
CA ALA A 120 -3.92 4.74 -2.41
C ALA A 120 -4.84 5.40 -3.45
N LEU A 121 -4.91 6.75 -3.53
CA LEU A 121 -5.98 7.45 -4.23
C LEU A 121 -5.54 8.51 -5.23
N HIS A 122 -4.30 9.05 -5.13
CA HIS A 122 -3.87 10.14 -6.01
C HIS A 122 -3.77 9.67 -7.47
N SER A 123 -4.31 10.48 -8.39
CA SER A 123 -4.45 10.10 -9.80
C SER A 123 -3.12 9.94 -10.53
N THR A 124 -2.03 10.55 -10.02
CA THR A 124 -0.69 10.37 -10.57
C THR A 124 -0.27 8.90 -10.60
N PHE A 125 -0.79 8.09 -9.66
CA PHE A 125 -0.51 6.66 -9.55
C PHE A 125 -1.55 5.77 -10.24
N ALA A 126 -2.61 6.33 -10.80
CA ALA A 126 -3.74 5.54 -11.35
C ALA A 126 -3.35 4.53 -12.44
N ASN A 127 -2.24 4.77 -13.13
CA ASN A 127 -1.68 3.88 -14.16
C ASN A 127 -0.38 3.20 -13.73
N GLU A 128 0.12 3.51 -12.53
CA GLU A 128 1.30 2.84 -11.97
C GLU A 128 0.93 1.44 -11.47
N ARG A 129 1.92 0.56 -11.47
CA ARG A 129 1.75 -0.80 -10.95
C ARG A 129 2.43 -0.92 -9.60
N GLY A 130 1.74 -1.48 -8.64
CA GLY A 130 2.20 -1.59 -7.27
C GLY A 130 1.10 -1.27 -6.26
N TRP A 131 1.48 -0.94 -5.04
CA TRP A 131 0.54 -0.60 -3.98
C TRP A 131 -0.13 0.76 -4.16
N GLN A 132 0.43 1.62 -5.01
CA GLN A 132 -0.10 2.93 -5.30
C GLN A 132 -1.33 2.81 -6.18
N ASN A 133 -2.43 3.34 -5.71
CA ASN A 133 -3.72 3.43 -6.40
C ASN A 133 -4.10 2.17 -7.22
N PRO A 134 -4.18 0.99 -6.60
CA PRO A 134 -4.50 -0.25 -7.32
C PRO A 134 -5.90 -0.21 -7.94
N PHE A 135 -6.76 0.66 -7.47
CA PHE A 135 -8.12 0.86 -7.93
C PHE A 135 -8.21 1.55 -9.29
N GLY A 136 -7.18 2.31 -9.69
CA GLY A 136 -7.21 3.18 -10.87
C GLY A 136 -8.10 4.40 -10.70
N PHE A 137 -8.25 4.85 -9.46
CA PHE A 137 -9.04 6.01 -9.14
C PHE A 137 -8.36 7.28 -9.66
N ALA A 138 -9.12 8.16 -10.32
CA ALA A 138 -8.61 9.41 -10.84
C ALA A 138 -9.68 10.50 -10.69
N ASN A 139 -9.41 11.47 -9.83
CA ASN A 139 -10.30 12.59 -9.58
C ASN A 139 -9.50 13.82 -9.15
N MET A 140 -9.40 14.83 -10.02
CA MET A 140 -8.61 16.03 -9.80
C MET A 140 -8.99 16.82 -8.53
N TYR A 141 -10.26 16.80 -8.13
CA TYR A 141 -10.66 17.43 -6.88
C TYR A 141 -10.09 16.69 -5.66
N PHE A 142 -10.04 15.37 -5.74
CA PHE A 142 -9.42 14.53 -4.73
C PHE A 142 -7.91 14.77 -4.65
N ASP A 143 -7.25 14.85 -5.79
CA ASP A 143 -5.81 15.12 -5.86
C ASP A 143 -5.47 16.41 -5.12
N THR A 144 -6.25 17.48 -5.37
CA THR A 144 -6.07 18.75 -4.66
C THR A 144 -6.19 18.60 -3.13
N LEU A 145 -7.21 17.86 -2.65
CA LEU A 145 -7.39 17.65 -1.21
C LEU A 145 -6.25 16.82 -0.59
N LEU A 146 -5.79 15.80 -1.31
CA LEU A 146 -4.66 14.95 -0.90
C LEU A 146 -3.34 15.74 -0.86
N GLU A 147 -3.12 16.64 -1.81
CA GLU A 147 -1.97 17.53 -1.80
C GLU A 147 -2.06 18.59 -0.69
N GLU A 148 -3.25 19.19 -0.48
CA GLU A 148 -3.45 20.20 0.55
C GLU A 148 -3.22 19.67 1.95
N GLN A 149 -3.64 18.41 2.26
CA GLN A 149 -3.40 17.81 3.57
C GLN A 149 -1.91 17.63 3.86
N ARG A 150 -1.08 17.41 2.84
CA ARG A 150 0.37 17.28 2.96
C ARG A 150 1.10 18.60 3.24
N ARG A 151 0.44 19.75 3.00
CA ARG A 151 1.01 21.10 3.17
C ARG A 151 0.67 21.76 4.51
N VAL A 152 -0.15 21.13 5.32
CA VAL A 152 -0.63 21.65 6.61
C VAL A 152 -0.48 20.61 7.71
N ASP A 153 -0.58 21.05 8.96
CA ASP A 153 -0.51 20.20 10.15
C ASP A 153 -1.70 20.41 11.10
N GLY A 154 -1.72 19.68 12.20
CA GLY A 154 -2.65 19.82 13.31
C GLY A 154 -4.13 19.86 12.86
N GLU A 155 -4.89 20.82 13.38
CA GLU A 155 -6.32 20.93 13.13
C GLU A 155 -6.65 21.25 11.66
N GLN A 156 -5.78 21.99 10.96
CA GLN A 156 -5.98 22.27 9.53
C GLN A 156 -5.86 20.99 8.71
N ARG A 157 -4.90 20.12 9.03
CA ARG A 157 -4.74 18.81 8.38
C ARG A 157 -5.95 17.93 8.63
N LYS A 158 -6.47 17.89 9.88
CA LYS A 158 -7.71 17.15 10.21
C LYS A 158 -8.89 17.59 9.35
N GLN A 159 -9.05 18.90 9.13
CA GLN A 159 -10.13 19.43 8.28
C GLN A 159 -9.97 19.02 6.81
N ARG A 160 -8.74 19.04 6.26
CA ARG A 160 -8.48 18.60 4.88
C ARG A 160 -8.73 17.11 4.72
N LEU A 161 -8.20 16.32 5.65
CA LEU A 161 -8.46 14.88 5.69
C LEU A 161 -9.95 14.55 5.86
N GLY A 162 -10.67 15.31 6.68
CA GLY A 162 -12.12 15.19 6.77
C GLY A 162 -12.81 15.36 5.43
N SER A 163 -12.36 16.29 4.59
CA SER A 163 -12.88 16.46 3.22
C SER A 163 -12.50 15.28 2.31
N VAL A 164 -11.28 14.75 2.42
CA VAL A 164 -10.86 13.52 1.71
C VAL A 164 -11.77 12.36 2.10
N LEU A 165 -11.99 12.13 3.40
CA LEU A 165 -12.83 11.02 3.90
C LEU A 165 -14.30 11.13 3.45
N HIS A 166 -14.88 12.34 3.44
CA HIS A 166 -16.22 12.56 2.90
C HIS A 166 -16.29 12.23 1.40
N GLY A 167 -15.30 12.66 0.65
CA GLY A 167 -15.22 12.32 -0.77
C GLY A 167 -15.05 10.82 -0.99
N LEU A 168 -14.18 10.16 -0.21
CA LEU A 168 -13.97 8.71 -0.25
C LEU A 168 -15.28 7.96 0.01
N ALA A 169 -16.04 8.37 1.02
CA ALA A 169 -17.33 7.79 1.36
C ALA A 169 -18.38 7.96 0.23
N GLN A 170 -18.25 8.99 -0.62
CA GLN A 170 -19.13 9.21 -1.77
C GLN A 170 -18.66 8.47 -3.03
N GLU A 171 -17.37 8.50 -3.31
CA GLU A 171 -16.80 7.92 -4.54
C GLU A 171 -16.59 6.42 -4.45
N LYS A 172 -16.33 5.89 -3.24
CA LYS A 172 -16.13 4.45 -2.98
C LYS A 172 -15.19 3.75 -3.98
N PRO A 173 -13.94 4.18 -4.15
CA PRO A 173 -12.95 3.40 -4.90
C PRO A 173 -12.64 2.09 -4.18
N PHE A 174 -12.81 2.04 -2.90
CA PHE A 174 -12.85 0.87 -2.04
C PHE A 174 -13.83 1.09 -0.88
N GLU A 175 -14.24 0.01 -0.26
CA GLU A 175 -15.09 0.00 0.92
C GLU A 175 -14.37 -0.61 2.09
N PRO A 176 -13.99 0.16 3.13
CA PRO A 176 -13.46 -0.39 4.36
C PRO A 176 -14.58 -1.11 5.12
N ILE A 177 -14.28 -2.27 5.69
CA ILE A 177 -15.25 -3.12 6.41
C ILE A 177 -15.02 -3.01 7.91
N CYS A 178 -13.84 -3.39 8.37
CA CYS A 178 -13.47 -3.38 9.78
C CYS A 178 -11.94 -3.33 9.95
N PHE A 179 -11.52 -2.88 11.13
CA PHE A 179 -10.18 -3.05 11.65
C PHE A 179 -10.15 -4.31 12.52
N PRO A 180 -9.36 -5.34 12.17
CA PRO A 180 -9.19 -6.50 13.02
C PRO A 180 -8.35 -6.15 14.25
N ASP A 181 -8.62 -6.80 15.39
CA ASP A 181 -7.72 -6.74 16.54
C ASP A 181 -6.38 -7.38 16.18
N GLU A 182 -5.31 -6.60 16.24
CA GLU A 182 -3.97 -7.09 15.97
C GLU A 182 -3.36 -7.67 17.25
N ARG A 183 -3.58 -8.95 17.50
CA ARG A 183 -3.10 -9.64 18.68
C ARG A 183 -2.03 -10.66 18.37
N ARG A 184 -1.03 -10.70 19.24
CA ARG A 184 0.06 -11.68 19.28
C ARG A 184 0.22 -12.17 20.69
N ILE A 185 0.95 -13.26 20.89
CA ILE A 185 1.31 -13.74 22.23
C ILE A 185 2.80 -13.98 22.28
N ALA A 186 3.36 -13.76 23.48
CA ALA A 186 4.75 -14.05 23.76
C ALA A 186 4.88 -14.73 25.14
N ARG A 187 5.94 -15.53 25.29
CA ARG A 187 6.34 -16.10 26.58
C ARG A 187 7.19 -15.10 27.34
N THR A 188 7.08 -15.18 28.67
CA THR A 188 7.83 -14.31 29.59
C THR A 188 8.93 -15.04 30.37
N ASP A 189 9.10 -16.36 30.15
CA ASP A 189 10.08 -17.17 30.85
C ASP A 189 11.44 -17.31 30.14
N GLY A 190 11.55 -16.89 28.88
CA GLY A 190 12.79 -16.88 28.10
C GLY A 190 13.27 -15.47 27.78
N PHE A 191 12.37 -14.64 27.29
CA PHE A 191 12.59 -13.23 27.01
C PHE A 191 11.55 -12.38 27.72
N GLU A 192 11.99 -11.29 28.35
CA GLU A 192 11.16 -10.32 29.07
C GLU A 192 11.27 -8.93 28.43
N GLY A 193 10.42 -8.00 28.82
CA GLY A 193 10.45 -6.63 28.31
C GLY A 193 9.63 -6.44 27.02
N TRP A 194 8.71 -7.34 26.75
CA TRP A 194 7.77 -7.22 25.62
C TRP A 194 6.94 -5.94 25.75
N ASP A 195 6.97 -5.11 24.70
CA ASP A 195 6.22 -3.85 24.65
C ASP A 195 5.01 -4.00 23.72
N GLU A 196 3.83 -3.66 24.24
CA GLU A 196 2.60 -3.66 23.45
C GLU A 196 2.70 -2.69 22.28
N GLY A 197 2.22 -3.09 21.13
CA GLY A 197 2.19 -2.24 19.94
C GLY A 197 3.47 -2.22 19.09
N THR A 198 4.58 -2.78 19.54
CA THR A 198 5.88 -2.67 18.86
C THR A 198 6.30 -3.88 18.03
N LEU A 199 5.67 -5.06 18.21
CA LEU A 199 6.02 -6.28 17.47
C LEU A 199 5.86 -6.19 15.94
N GLY A 200 5.18 -5.18 15.45
CA GLY A 200 5.09 -4.87 14.02
C GLY A 200 6.32 -4.14 13.46
N SER A 201 7.30 -3.81 14.30
CA SER A 201 8.52 -3.09 13.94
C SER A 201 9.75 -3.71 14.60
N ARG A 202 10.95 -3.20 14.27
CA ARG A 202 12.21 -3.61 14.94
C ARG A 202 12.16 -3.46 16.46
N HIS A 203 11.46 -2.44 16.96
CA HIS A 203 11.40 -2.13 18.39
C HIS A 203 10.77 -3.24 19.24
N GLY A 204 9.96 -4.11 18.66
CA GLY A 204 9.42 -5.28 19.36
C GLY A 204 10.42 -6.42 19.56
N TYR A 205 11.59 -6.34 18.94
CA TYR A 205 12.65 -7.35 19.01
C TYR A 205 13.95 -6.80 19.62
N LEU A 206 13.97 -5.52 19.95
CA LEU A 206 15.12 -4.84 20.52
C LEU A 206 14.83 -4.42 21.96
N GLY A 207 15.87 -4.37 22.79
CA GLY A 207 15.73 -3.98 24.22
C GLY A 207 15.03 -5.01 25.08
N LEU A 208 14.87 -6.24 24.62
CA LEU A 208 14.39 -7.36 25.44
C LEU A 208 15.45 -7.75 26.47
N GLU A 209 15.02 -8.40 27.55
CA GLU A 209 15.90 -9.05 28.51
C GLU A 209 15.85 -10.56 28.30
N GLY A 210 16.98 -11.21 28.09
CA GLY A 210 17.07 -12.64 27.81
C GLY A 210 18.39 -13.01 27.15
N ASP A 211 18.56 -14.28 26.80
CA ASP A 211 19.75 -14.78 26.09
C ASP A 211 19.40 -15.87 25.08
N GLY A 212 20.33 -16.12 24.15
CA GLY A 212 20.18 -17.16 23.12
C GLY A 212 19.39 -16.73 21.90
N GLN A 213 18.86 -17.71 21.18
CA GLN A 213 18.08 -17.51 19.96
C GLN A 213 16.58 -17.39 20.26
N LEU A 214 15.94 -16.35 19.78
CA LEU A 214 14.49 -16.16 19.87
C LEU A 214 13.78 -16.95 18.79
N HIS A 215 12.81 -17.78 19.18
CA HIS A 215 12.04 -18.62 18.26
C HIS A 215 10.63 -18.05 18.05
N ALA A 216 10.42 -17.41 16.92
CA ALA A 216 9.17 -16.80 16.48
C ALA A 216 8.38 -17.70 15.55
N LEU A 217 7.06 -17.72 15.68
CA LEU A 217 6.16 -18.49 14.81
C LEU A 217 5.46 -17.53 13.84
N ALA A 218 5.66 -17.75 12.54
CA ALA A 218 5.04 -16.96 11.48
C ALA A 218 3.97 -17.78 10.77
N THR A 219 2.78 -17.20 10.55
CA THR A 219 1.71 -17.87 9.78
C THR A 219 1.85 -17.64 8.28
N ASP A 220 2.62 -16.61 7.87
CA ASP A 220 2.86 -16.26 6.46
C ASP A 220 4.20 -16.83 5.97
N SER A 221 4.14 -17.79 5.06
CA SER A 221 5.34 -18.42 4.49
C SER A 221 6.14 -17.52 3.54
N ARG A 222 5.56 -16.40 3.09
CA ARG A 222 6.22 -15.45 2.19
C ARG A 222 7.50 -14.85 2.77
N VAL A 223 7.65 -14.82 4.11
CA VAL A 223 8.88 -14.37 4.77
C VAL A 223 10.09 -15.24 4.42
N THR A 224 9.88 -16.49 4.00
CA THR A 224 10.94 -17.40 3.55
C THR A 224 11.20 -17.34 2.04
N ARG A 225 10.38 -16.62 1.27
CA ARG A 225 10.40 -16.60 -0.19
C ARG A 225 10.82 -15.27 -0.78
N ASN A 226 10.62 -14.18 -0.06
CA ASN A 226 10.88 -12.85 -0.58
C ASN A 226 11.28 -11.90 0.55
N LEU A 227 12.51 -11.37 0.48
CA LEU A 227 13.08 -10.40 1.42
C LEU A 227 13.40 -9.06 0.74
N ASN A 228 12.80 -8.82 -0.43
CA ASN A 228 12.98 -7.58 -1.18
C ASN A 228 12.20 -6.43 -0.49
N PRO A 229 12.87 -5.38 -0.02
CA PRO A 229 12.22 -4.25 0.63
C PRO A 229 11.29 -3.46 -0.30
N LEU A 230 11.49 -3.55 -1.62
CA LEU A 230 10.72 -2.82 -2.62
C LEU A 230 9.54 -3.62 -3.19
N SER A 231 9.45 -4.90 -2.85
CA SER A 231 8.43 -5.77 -3.43
C SER A 231 7.03 -5.34 -3.05
N ALA A 232 6.13 -5.23 -4.03
CA ALA A 232 4.71 -5.01 -3.81
C ALA A 232 4.07 -6.09 -2.91
N THR A 233 4.64 -7.30 -2.89
CA THR A 233 4.15 -8.42 -2.08
C THR A 233 4.70 -8.43 -0.65
N ALA A 234 5.60 -7.51 -0.29
CA ALA A 234 6.31 -7.47 0.99
C ALA A 234 5.69 -6.51 2.02
N ARG A 235 4.69 -5.69 1.66
CA ARG A 235 4.18 -4.61 2.52
C ARG A 235 3.61 -5.07 3.86
N GLU A 236 3.08 -6.29 3.94
CA GLU A 236 2.61 -6.88 5.20
C GLU A 236 3.75 -7.40 6.10
N ARG A 237 5.01 -7.21 5.69
CA ARG A 237 6.21 -7.73 6.33
C ARG A 237 7.19 -6.64 6.75
N GLU A 238 6.66 -5.53 7.24
CA GLU A 238 7.48 -4.39 7.69
C GLU A 238 8.53 -4.82 8.71
N THR A 239 8.16 -5.67 9.67
CA THR A 239 9.06 -6.20 10.68
C THR A 239 10.33 -6.82 10.11
N MET A 240 10.21 -7.66 9.05
CA MET A 240 11.38 -8.29 8.43
C MET A 240 12.29 -7.26 7.76
N ILE A 241 11.70 -6.27 7.09
CA ILE A 241 12.46 -5.19 6.47
C ILE A 241 13.12 -4.31 7.53
N ASP A 242 12.42 -3.98 8.59
CA ASP A 242 12.93 -3.22 9.73
C ASP A 242 14.09 -3.91 10.46
N LEU A 243 14.05 -5.24 10.55
CA LEU A 243 15.14 -6.02 11.15
C LEU A 243 16.38 -6.10 10.26
N LEU A 244 16.20 -6.03 8.93
CA LEU A 244 17.25 -6.19 7.94
C LEU A 244 17.85 -4.86 7.45
N TYR A 245 17.09 -3.77 7.48
CA TYR A 245 17.48 -2.47 6.91
C TYR A 245 17.24 -1.35 7.91
N ASP A 246 18.20 -0.44 8.03
CA ASP A 246 17.99 0.80 8.79
C ASP A 246 17.33 1.88 7.95
N SER A 247 16.73 2.83 8.64
CA SER A 247 16.16 4.07 8.12
C SER A 247 16.80 5.27 8.83
N LEU A 248 16.66 6.48 8.29
CA LEU A 248 17.19 7.67 8.95
C LEU A 248 16.50 7.94 10.29
N LEU A 249 15.16 7.87 10.28
CA LEU A 249 14.32 7.90 11.47
C LEU A 249 13.58 6.57 11.60
N SER A 250 13.21 6.20 12.82
CA SER A 250 12.34 5.04 13.10
C SER A 250 11.11 5.49 13.88
N GLU A 251 9.97 4.88 13.60
CA GLU A 251 8.74 5.13 14.36
C GLU A 251 8.70 4.24 15.60
N ARG A 252 8.54 4.87 16.75
CA ARG A 252 8.36 4.20 18.05
C ARG A 252 7.16 4.81 18.77
N ASN A 253 6.13 4.02 18.99
CA ASN A 253 4.89 4.45 19.69
C ASN A 253 4.23 5.70 19.06
N GLY A 254 4.25 5.82 17.73
CA GLY A 254 3.69 6.95 16.98
C GLY A 254 4.60 8.19 16.90
N GLU A 255 5.79 8.15 17.52
CA GLU A 255 6.79 9.22 17.45
C GLU A 255 7.95 8.81 16.55
N LEU A 256 8.46 9.75 15.74
CA LEU A 256 9.65 9.55 14.93
C LEU A 256 10.90 9.90 15.72
N VAL A 257 11.78 8.92 15.89
CA VAL A 257 13.04 9.06 16.62
C VAL A 257 14.24 8.91 15.70
N PRO A 258 15.35 9.66 15.92
CA PRO A 258 16.59 9.45 15.18
C PRO A 258 17.09 8.00 15.33
N TRP A 259 17.37 7.35 14.18
CA TRP A 259 17.83 5.95 14.14
C TRP A 259 19.22 5.87 13.54
N LEU A 260 19.37 5.72 12.22
CA LEU A 260 20.66 5.83 11.54
C LEU A 260 21.21 7.27 11.60
N ALA A 261 20.32 8.27 11.64
CA ALA A 261 20.69 9.63 11.92
C ALA A 261 21.15 9.79 13.37
N GLU A 262 22.35 10.34 13.57
CA GLU A 262 22.84 10.80 14.87
C GLU A 262 22.19 12.11 15.27
N SER A 263 22.03 13.04 14.31
CA SER A 263 21.35 14.31 14.50
C SER A 263 20.48 14.69 13.29
N VAL A 264 19.40 15.39 13.57
CA VAL A 264 18.44 15.88 12.58
C VAL A 264 18.10 17.33 12.92
N GLU A 265 18.49 18.25 12.06
CA GLU A 265 18.31 19.70 12.25
C GLU A 265 17.40 20.25 11.15
N TRP A 266 16.24 20.78 11.56
CA TRP A 266 15.25 21.36 10.66
C TRP A 266 15.51 22.85 10.46
N SER A 267 15.54 23.31 9.21
CA SER A 267 15.70 24.72 8.84
C SER A 267 14.62 25.15 7.86
N ALA A 268 14.04 26.32 8.11
CA ALA A 268 13.21 26.98 7.12
C ALA A 268 14.10 27.66 6.08
N THR A 269 13.95 27.31 4.81
CA THR A 269 14.59 28.05 3.71
C THR A 269 13.65 29.15 3.24
N PRO A 270 14.01 30.45 3.31
CA PRO A 270 13.21 31.51 2.71
C PRO A 270 13.11 31.28 1.20
N SER A 271 11.90 31.30 0.65
CA SER A 271 11.70 31.24 -0.80
C SER A 271 12.48 32.36 -1.49
N GLU A 272 13.40 32.05 -2.40
CA GLU A 272 14.23 33.02 -3.14
C GLU A 272 13.45 33.87 -4.16
N THR A 273 12.12 33.81 -4.19
CA THR A 273 11.30 34.58 -5.14
C THR A 273 10.90 36.01 -4.69
N ALA A 274 11.51 36.56 -3.63
CA ALA A 274 11.21 37.91 -3.15
C ALA A 274 12.40 38.88 -3.28
N SER A 275 13.18 38.82 -4.36
CA SER A 275 14.11 39.92 -4.72
C SER A 275 13.64 40.67 -5.98
N GLY A 276 12.52 41.32 -5.85
CA GLY A 276 12.06 42.39 -6.75
C GLY A 276 11.84 43.65 -5.92
N ASP A 277 12.81 44.53 -5.98
CA ASP A 277 12.73 45.91 -5.47
C ASP A 277 11.58 46.63 -6.19
N ASP A 278 10.44 46.82 -5.51
CA ASP A 278 9.46 47.85 -5.91
C ASP A 278 8.77 48.44 -4.68
N THR A 279 9.27 49.62 -4.32
CA THR A 279 8.59 50.59 -3.46
C THR A 279 7.40 51.17 -4.22
N ASN A 280 6.16 50.80 -3.88
CA ASN A 280 5.02 51.71 -3.67
C ASN A 280 3.66 51.00 -3.70
N GLY A 281 2.94 51.12 -2.61
CA GLY A 281 1.52 51.51 -2.61
C GLY A 281 0.47 50.41 -2.76
N GLU A 282 -0.34 50.38 -1.71
CA GLU A 282 -1.72 49.89 -1.62
C GLU A 282 -1.91 48.40 -1.33
N LYS A 283 -2.35 48.14 -0.10
CA LYS A 283 -2.88 46.87 0.37
C LYS A 283 -4.27 46.69 -0.24
N ASP A 284 -4.41 45.75 -1.15
CA ASP A 284 -5.69 45.12 -1.46
C ASP A 284 -5.70 43.68 -0.88
N ASP A 285 -6.65 43.47 0.04
CA ASP A 285 -6.95 42.20 0.67
C ASP A 285 -7.65 41.24 -0.35
N ALA A 286 -6.90 40.68 -1.28
CA ALA A 286 -7.39 39.60 -2.13
C ALA A 286 -6.20 38.90 -2.78
N ASN A 287 -5.59 37.95 -2.07
CA ASN A 287 -5.02 36.72 -2.64
C ASN A 287 -4.38 35.89 -1.53
N ALA A 288 -5.12 34.88 -1.06
CA ALA A 288 -4.63 33.88 -0.12
C ALA A 288 -3.85 32.76 -0.85
N ASP A 289 -3.59 32.89 -2.16
CA ASP A 289 -2.99 31.86 -3.02
C ASP A 289 -1.48 32.04 -3.30
N GLU A 290 -0.84 33.03 -2.71
CA GLU A 290 0.62 33.24 -2.82
C GLU A 290 1.36 32.95 -1.51
N ARG A 291 1.02 31.90 -0.78
CA ARG A 291 2.02 31.29 0.11
C ARG A 291 2.89 30.41 -0.77
N GLY A 292 4.04 30.98 -1.16
CA GLY A 292 5.06 30.25 -1.88
C GLY A 292 5.33 28.92 -1.19
N ASP A 293 5.60 27.92 -1.98
CA ASP A 293 6.03 26.56 -1.60
C ASP A 293 7.17 26.71 -0.57
N GLU A 294 6.85 26.67 0.73
CA GLU A 294 7.84 26.80 1.81
C GLU A 294 8.69 25.54 1.78
N ARG A 295 9.81 25.62 1.10
CA ARG A 295 10.82 24.59 1.11
C ARG A 295 11.38 24.47 2.52
N ARG A 296 11.43 23.28 3.03
CA ARG A 296 12.08 22.95 4.29
C ARG A 296 13.28 22.08 4.01
N THR A 297 14.37 22.41 4.67
CA THR A 297 15.57 21.57 4.61
C THR A 297 15.80 20.91 5.94
N VAL A 298 16.23 19.68 5.88
CA VAL A 298 16.69 18.90 7.03
C VAL A 298 18.14 18.54 6.83
N SER A 299 19.02 19.01 7.73
CA SER A 299 20.41 18.63 7.77
C SER A 299 20.55 17.39 8.66
N ILE A 300 21.17 16.36 8.13
CA ILE A 300 21.32 15.06 8.79
C ILE A 300 22.80 14.72 8.91
N THR A 301 23.20 14.28 10.10
CA THR A 301 24.49 13.64 10.34
C THR A 301 24.25 12.16 10.61
N LEU A 302 24.83 11.28 9.81
CA LEU A 302 24.77 9.83 10.02
C LEU A 302 25.68 9.44 11.20
N ARG A 303 25.33 8.37 11.90
CA ARG A 303 26.19 7.77 12.93
C ARG A 303 27.52 7.33 12.34
N GLU A 304 28.58 7.36 13.14
CA GLU A 304 29.91 6.95 12.71
C GLU A 304 29.98 5.44 12.43
N ASP A 305 30.89 5.04 11.56
CA ASP A 305 31.26 3.63 11.30
C ASP A 305 30.09 2.66 11.09
N CYS A 306 28.99 3.14 10.49
CA CYS A 306 27.88 2.27 10.05
C CYS A 306 28.28 1.51 8.79
N ARG A 307 27.89 0.23 8.73
CA ARG A 307 28.20 -0.67 7.62
C ARG A 307 26.99 -1.49 7.21
N PHE A 308 26.98 -1.89 5.96
CA PHE A 308 26.09 -2.94 5.49
C PHE A 308 26.55 -4.33 5.96
N HIS A 309 25.68 -5.32 5.88
CA HIS A 309 25.93 -6.69 6.34
C HIS A 309 27.09 -7.39 5.61
N ASP A 310 27.44 -6.94 4.42
CA ASP A 310 28.61 -7.41 3.64
C ASP A 310 29.92 -6.69 3.99
N GLY A 311 29.88 -5.72 4.92
CA GLY A 311 31.02 -4.99 5.42
C GLY A 311 31.32 -3.69 4.67
N GLU A 312 30.62 -3.37 3.56
CA GLU A 312 30.81 -2.09 2.88
C GLU A 312 30.31 -0.92 3.74
N PRO A 313 30.98 0.24 3.75
CA PRO A 313 30.55 1.40 4.52
C PRO A 313 29.19 1.91 4.06
N LEU A 314 28.32 2.27 5.02
CA LEU A 314 27.08 2.99 4.77
C LEU A 314 27.36 4.50 4.82
N THR A 315 27.06 5.22 3.76
CA THR A 315 27.41 6.63 3.58
C THR A 315 26.22 7.49 3.12
N ALA A 316 26.39 8.81 3.18
CA ALA A 316 25.42 9.76 2.62
C ALA A 316 25.15 9.51 1.12
N SER A 317 26.10 8.91 0.39
CA SER A 317 25.90 8.50 -1.02
C SER A 317 24.85 7.40 -1.17
N ASP A 318 24.73 6.48 -0.21
CA ASP A 318 23.71 5.42 -0.21
C ASP A 318 22.34 6.01 0.10
N VAL A 319 22.27 6.98 1.00
CA VAL A 319 21.05 7.73 1.27
C VAL A 319 20.57 8.47 0.02
N ALA A 320 21.44 9.25 -0.63
CA ALA A 320 21.08 9.98 -1.86
C ALA A 320 20.68 9.03 -3.00
N PHE A 321 21.35 7.89 -3.12
CA PHE A 321 20.99 6.84 -4.07
C PHE A 321 19.59 6.29 -3.77
N THR A 322 19.30 6.00 -2.49
CA THR A 322 18.03 5.42 -2.07
C THR A 322 16.85 6.28 -2.52
N TYR A 323 16.84 7.56 -2.19
CA TYR A 323 15.72 8.45 -2.58
C TYR A 323 15.55 8.52 -4.09
N ARG A 324 16.64 8.70 -4.83
CA ARG A 324 16.59 8.72 -6.30
C ARG A 324 16.08 7.41 -6.88
N PHE A 325 16.48 6.27 -6.30
CA PHE A 325 16.09 4.96 -6.78
C PHE A 325 14.63 4.63 -6.43
N LEU A 326 14.14 5.06 -5.27
CA LEU A 326 12.75 4.89 -4.87
C LEU A 326 11.80 5.78 -5.69
N GLU A 327 12.27 6.93 -6.16
CA GLU A 327 11.51 7.78 -7.08
C GLU A 327 11.40 7.15 -8.47
N ASP A 328 12.50 6.62 -9.01
CA ASP A 328 12.55 5.92 -10.30
C ASP A 328 13.49 4.71 -10.22
N THR A 329 12.92 3.53 -10.05
CA THR A 329 13.67 2.27 -9.94
C THR A 329 14.44 1.88 -11.20
N SER A 330 14.23 2.59 -12.32
CA SER A 330 15.04 2.45 -13.55
C SER A 330 16.21 3.41 -13.62
N LEU A 331 16.31 4.40 -12.74
CA LEU A 331 17.28 5.49 -12.76
C LEU A 331 17.28 6.28 -14.09
N GLY A 332 16.10 6.52 -14.66
CA GLY A 332 15.91 7.23 -15.92
C GLY A 332 16.20 6.39 -17.18
N ARG A 333 16.36 5.08 -17.05
CA ARG A 333 16.70 4.19 -18.19
C ARG A 333 15.47 3.62 -18.89
N ALA A 334 14.30 3.65 -18.26
CA ALA A 334 13.02 3.26 -18.86
C ALA A 334 12.06 4.46 -18.93
N PRO A 335 11.18 4.52 -19.92
CA PRO A 335 10.15 5.57 -20.00
C PRO A 335 9.19 5.55 -18.83
N GLU A 336 8.93 4.36 -18.30
CA GLU A 336 8.10 4.10 -17.12
C GLU A 336 8.74 2.94 -16.35
N SER A 337 8.91 3.09 -15.05
CA SER A 337 9.31 2.01 -14.16
C SER A 337 8.18 1.71 -13.18
N PRO A 338 7.98 0.44 -12.80
CA PRO A 338 7.06 0.10 -11.73
C PRO A 338 7.42 0.85 -10.46
N ALA A 339 6.42 1.43 -9.82
CA ALA A 339 6.61 2.15 -8.59
C ALA A 339 7.12 1.24 -7.48
N SER A 340 8.11 1.73 -6.73
CA SER A 340 8.54 1.09 -5.51
C SER A 340 7.46 1.23 -4.44
N ARG A 341 7.51 0.38 -3.41
CA ARG A 341 6.64 0.43 -2.24
C ARG A 341 6.59 1.82 -1.56
N TYR A 342 7.68 2.57 -1.62
CA TYR A 342 7.84 3.85 -0.92
C TYR A 342 7.69 5.07 -1.83
N ARG A 343 7.19 4.88 -3.05
CA ARG A 343 7.11 5.91 -4.10
C ARG A 343 6.42 7.20 -3.62
N GLY A 344 5.27 7.07 -2.95
CA GLY A 344 4.53 8.23 -2.47
C GLY A 344 5.17 8.93 -1.28
N GLN A 345 5.89 8.18 -0.42
CA GLN A 345 6.64 8.78 0.69
C GLN A 345 7.82 9.62 0.17
N VAL A 346 8.61 9.08 -0.77
CA VAL A 346 9.78 9.79 -1.30
C VAL A 346 9.41 10.95 -2.22
N GLU A 347 8.17 11.05 -2.69
CA GLU A 347 7.69 12.21 -3.46
C GLU A 347 7.74 13.51 -2.66
N MET A 348 7.73 13.43 -1.32
CA MET A 348 7.96 14.58 -0.46
C MET A 348 9.40 15.09 -0.48
N VAL A 349 10.35 14.31 -1.02
CA VAL A 349 11.76 14.70 -1.14
C VAL A 349 11.97 15.39 -2.49
N GLU A 350 12.44 16.62 -2.46
CA GLU A 350 12.76 17.40 -3.67
C GLU A 350 14.20 17.16 -4.13
N SER A 351 15.14 17.12 -3.19
CA SER A 351 16.54 16.85 -3.47
C SER A 351 17.28 16.32 -2.24
N VAL A 352 18.36 15.59 -2.50
CA VAL A 352 19.31 15.15 -1.47
C VAL A 352 20.71 15.59 -1.90
N GLU A 353 21.35 16.44 -1.10
CA GLU A 353 22.69 16.95 -1.32
C GLU A 353 23.64 16.36 -0.27
N THR A 354 24.71 15.72 -0.72
CA THR A 354 25.73 15.16 0.17
C THR A 354 26.88 16.13 0.36
N GLU A 355 27.25 16.42 1.60
CA GLU A 355 28.39 17.29 1.93
C GLU A 355 29.70 16.50 2.08
N ASP A 356 29.60 15.36 2.75
CA ASP A 356 30.67 14.36 2.92
C ASP A 356 30.06 12.96 3.12
N ASP A 357 30.84 11.99 3.55
CA ASP A 357 30.38 10.60 3.72
C ASP A 357 29.28 10.44 4.81
N ARG A 358 29.16 11.40 5.73
CA ARG A 358 28.20 11.33 6.85
C ARG A 358 27.17 12.44 6.85
N ARG A 359 27.45 13.58 6.23
CA ARG A 359 26.56 14.73 6.28
C ARG A 359 25.84 14.93 4.95
N LEU A 360 24.55 15.17 5.06
CA LEU A 360 23.69 15.44 3.93
C LEU A 360 22.57 16.41 4.31
N THR A 361 22.06 17.08 3.31
CA THR A 361 20.89 17.94 3.42
C THR A 361 19.79 17.44 2.50
N ILE A 362 18.60 17.21 3.04
CA ILE A 362 17.40 16.81 2.29
C ILE A 362 16.48 18.03 2.20
N SER A 363 16.09 18.42 0.99
CA SER A 363 15.04 19.39 0.74
C SER A 363 13.70 18.70 0.62
N LEU A 364 12.71 19.17 1.37
CA LEU A 364 11.36 18.61 1.41
C LEU A 364 10.33 19.64 0.92
N ARG A 365 9.24 19.13 0.37
CA ARG A 365 8.06 19.93 -0.04
C ARG A 365 7.18 20.27 1.16
N GLY A 366 7.75 20.94 2.18
CA GLY A 366 7.09 21.35 3.41
C GLY A 366 7.56 20.58 4.66
N GLU A 367 7.43 21.22 5.82
CA GLU A 367 7.64 20.60 7.13
C GLU A 367 6.31 20.08 7.65
N THR A 368 5.97 18.89 7.22
CA THR A 368 4.71 18.24 7.58
C THR A 368 5.00 16.84 8.08
N PRO A 369 4.08 16.20 8.80
CA PRO A 369 4.22 14.79 9.15
C PRO A 369 4.54 13.90 7.93
N ALA A 370 3.94 14.18 6.76
CA ALA A 370 4.23 13.45 5.52
C ALA A 370 5.70 13.59 5.09
N GLY A 371 6.30 14.79 5.17
CA GLY A 371 7.71 15.01 4.88
C GLY A 371 8.63 14.30 5.86
N GLN A 372 8.29 14.30 7.16
CA GLN A 372 9.05 13.58 8.18
C GLN A 372 9.03 12.05 7.94
N ARG A 373 7.89 11.51 7.50
CA ARG A 373 7.75 10.08 7.18
C ARG A 373 8.60 9.65 5.99
N ALA A 374 8.94 10.55 5.08
CA ALA A 374 9.90 10.23 4.01
C ALA A 374 11.27 9.79 4.57
N LEU A 375 11.61 10.14 5.82
CA LEU A 375 12.87 9.77 6.46
C LEU A 375 12.84 8.37 7.10
N THR A 376 11.71 7.65 7.05
CA THR A 376 11.58 6.29 7.59
C THR A 376 11.78 5.19 6.54
N VAL A 377 12.05 5.54 5.29
CA VAL A 377 12.30 4.54 4.24
C VAL A 377 13.62 3.79 4.49
N PRO A 378 13.67 2.47 4.16
CA PRO A 378 14.90 1.69 4.33
C PRO A 378 16.02 2.22 3.43
N ILE A 379 17.22 2.39 3.99
CA ILE A 379 18.39 2.80 3.23
C ILE A 379 18.98 1.60 2.50
N LEU A 380 19.12 1.73 1.19
CA LEU A 380 19.52 0.66 0.29
C LEU A 380 21.02 0.72 -0.03
N PRO A 381 21.74 -0.41 -0.05
CA PRO A 381 23.14 -0.46 -0.45
C PRO A 381 23.27 -0.15 -1.95
N LYS A 382 23.78 1.04 -2.26
CA LYS A 382 23.97 1.51 -3.64
C LYS A 382 24.73 0.51 -4.51
N HIS A 383 25.80 -0.10 -3.99
CA HIS A 383 26.63 -1.04 -4.74
C HIS A 383 25.84 -2.27 -5.20
N VAL A 384 24.89 -2.77 -4.39
CA VAL A 384 24.04 -3.92 -4.74
C VAL A 384 22.98 -3.55 -5.78
N TRP A 385 22.22 -2.48 -5.50
CA TRP A 385 21.08 -2.11 -6.35
C TRP A 385 21.51 -1.46 -7.66
N GLN A 386 22.60 -0.70 -7.67
CA GLN A 386 23.17 -0.15 -8.90
C GLN A 386 23.65 -1.27 -9.83
N GLU A 387 24.31 -2.31 -9.29
CA GLU A 387 24.76 -3.46 -10.08
C GLU A 387 23.59 -4.21 -10.70
N LEU A 388 22.51 -4.41 -9.95
CA LEU A 388 21.26 -5.02 -10.46
C LEU A 388 20.73 -4.28 -11.69
N ILE A 389 20.66 -2.94 -11.60
CA ILE A 389 20.18 -2.08 -12.70
C ILE A 389 21.15 -2.09 -13.88
N ASP A 390 22.46 -2.10 -13.63
CA ASP A 390 23.48 -2.15 -14.67
C ASP A 390 23.46 -3.49 -15.43
N GLN A 391 23.25 -4.60 -14.74
CA GLN A 391 23.07 -5.92 -15.33
C GLN A 391 21.82 -5.97 -16.22
N TRP A 392 20.69 -5.44 -15.73
CA TRP A 392 19.47 -5.34 -16.52
C TRP A 392 19.67 -4.49 -17.77
N ALA A 393 20.26 -3.29 -17.64
CA ALA A 393 20.51 -2.40 -18.77
C ALA A 393 21.45 -3.03 -19.82
N ALA A 394 22.40 -3.87 -19.39
CA ALA A 394 23.29 -4.60 -20.28
C ALA A 394 22.58 -5.70 -21.09
N SER A 395 21.41 -6.17 -20.66
CA SER A 395 20.62 -7.17 -21.38
C SER A 395 19.99 -6.61 -22.68
N GLY A 396 19.98 -5.28 -22.86
CA GLY A 396 19.40 -4.59 -24.02
C GLY A 396 17.86 -4.50 -23.99
N GLU A 397 17.24 -4.86 -22.89
CA GLU A 397 15.82 -4.63 -22.65
C GLU A 397 15.61 -3.19 -22.17
N PHE A 398 15.08 -2.33 -23.02
CA PHE A 398 14.83 -0.90 -22.71
C PHE A 398 13.40 -0.62 -22.24
N SER A 399 12.57 -1.62 -22.11
CA SER A 399 11.28 -1.50 -21.44
C SER A 399 11.34 -2.34 -20.16
N ALA A 400 11.20 -1.70 -19.01
CA ALA A 400 10.89 -2.42 -17.79
C ALA A 400 9.48 -3.02 -17.98
N PRO A 401 9.33 -4.31 -18.31
CA PRO A 401 8.00 -4.90 -18.41
C PRO A 401 7.42 -4.86 -17.02
N GLN A 402 6.36 -4.09 -16.85
CA GLN A 402 5.82 -3.73 -15.55
C GLN A 402 5.55 -4.93 -14.62
N GLY A 403 5.24 -6.11 -15.17
CA GLY A 403 5.06 -7.35 -14.40
C GLY A 403 6.32 -8.20 -14.17
N ARG A 404 7.51 -7.76 -14.61
CA ARG A 404 8.77 -8.52 -14.53
C ARG A 404 9.97 -7.66 -14.09
N TRP A 405 9.72 -6.48 -13.58
CA TRP A 405 10.78 -5.60 -13.15
C TRP A 405 11.46 -6.14 -11.89
N VAL A 406 12.67 -6.68 -12.06
CA VAL A 406 13.39 -7.43 -11.00
C VAL A 406 13.59 -6.63 -9.71
N ALA A 407 13.71 -5.31 -9.80
CA ALA A 407 13.84 -4.46 -8.61
C ALA A 407 12.62 -4.54 -7.68
N VAL A 408 11.39 -4.72 -8.21
CA VAL A 408 10.15 -4.78 -7.43
C VAL A 408 9.47 -6.15 -7.42
N THR A 409 9.90 -7.09 -8.27
CA THR A 409 9.33 -8.43 -8.36
C THR A 409 10.30 -9.55 -7.95
N GLY A 410 11.60 -9.24 -7.83
CA GLY A 410 12.62 -10.20 -7.40
C GLY A 410 12.49 -10.56 -5.92
N GLU A 411 12.99 -11.71 -5.56
CA GLU A 411 12.93 -12.25 -4.19
C GLU A 411 13.98 -11.63 -3.26
N HIS A 412 15.11 -11.19 -3.82
CA HIS A 412 16.24 -10.57 -3.12
C HIS A 412 16.72 -11.37 -1.90
N ILE A 413 17.06 -12.63 -2.13
CA ILE A 413 17.62 -13.55 -1.12
C ILE A 413 18.96 -14.07 -1.64
N PRO A 414 20.06 -13.93 -0.87
CA PRO A 414 20.16 -13.26 0.42
C PRO A 414 20.05 -11.72 0.31
N PRO A 415 19.38 -11.06 1.26
CA PRO A 415 19.34 -9.59 1.32
C PRO A 415 20.66 -9.04 1.87
N VAL A 416 21.05 -7.86 1.40
CA VAL A 416 22.13 -7.06 2.00
C VAL A 416 21.49 -5.79 2.55
N GLY A 417 21.46 -5.66 3.85
CA GLY A 417 20.95 -4.50 4.57
C GLY A 417 21.98 -3.97 5.56
N SER A 418 21.53 -3.15 6.52
CA SER A 418 22.36 -2.57 7.58
C SER A 418 21.73 -2.73 8.97
N GLY A 419 20.57 -3.35 9.04
CA GLY A 419 19.75 -3.46 10.25
C GLY A 419 20.39 -4.32 11.35
N PRO A 420 19.72 -4.37 12.54
CA PRO A 420 20.26 -5.02 13.74
C PRO A 420 20.43 -6.55 13.62
N TYR A 421 19.75 -7.15 12.66
CA TYR A 421 19.90 -8.57 12.33
C TYR A 421 20.22 -8.73 10.86
N ARG A 422 21.04 -9.74 10.52
CA ARG A 422 21.40 -10.08 9.15
C ARG A 422 20.93 -11.49 8.80
N TYR A 423 20.74 -11.72 7.52
CA TYR A 423 20.37 -13.02 6.99
C TYR A 423 21.45 -14.08 7.27
N GLU A 424 21.02 -15.21 7.86
CA GLU A 424 21.87 -16.39 8.05
C GLU A 424 21.48 -17.48 7.04
N SER A 425 20.22 -17.94 7.08
CA SER A 425 19.74 -19.02 6.24
C SER A 425 18.22 -19.05 6.13
N HIS A 426 17.69 -19.75 5.14
CA HIS A 426 16.28 -20.05 5.04
C HIS A 426 16.04 -21.44 4.43
N THR A 427 14.89 -22.00 4.71
CA THR A 427 14.28 -23.11 3.99
C THR A 427 12.88 -22.68 3.57
N GLU A 428 12.63 -22.68 2.26
CA GLU A 428 11.36 -22.22 1.69
C GLU A 428 10.18 -22.96 2.35
N ASP A 429 9.15 -22.20 2.76
CA ASP A 429 7.96 -22.64 3.48
C ASP A 429 8.19 -23.32 4.85
N GLU A 430 9.41 -23.32 5.38
CA GLU A 430 9.72 -23.93 6.66
C GLU A 430 10.24 -22.93 7.67
N GLN A 431 11.31 -22.19 7.34
CA GLN A 431 11.93 -21.25 8.28
C GLN A 431 12.81 -20.20 7.59
N LEU A 432 12.93 -19.06 8.29
CA LEU A 432 13.94 -18.03 8.06
C LEU A 432 14.75 -17.85 9.35
N VAL A 433 16.07 -17.78 9.24
CA VAL A 433 16.98 -17.54 10.36
C VAL A 433 17.78 -16.28 10.08
N LEU A 434 17.73 -15.37 11.04
CA LEU A 434 18.52 -14.16 11.09
C LEU A 434 19.50 -14.28 12.26
N GLU A 435 20.75 -13.86 12.07
CA GLU A 435 21.74 -13.74 13.15
C GLU A 435 21.91 -12.28 13.57
N ARG A 436 22.29 -12.02 14.81
CA ARG A 436 22.59 -10.68 15.28
C ARG A 436 23.75 -10.09 14.50
N TYR A 437 23.62 -8.82 14.12
CA TYR A 437 24.72 -8.09 13.48
C TYR A 437 25.56 -7.40 14.55
N ASP A 438 26.66 -8.05 14.98
CA ASP A 438 27.48 -7.61 16.11
C ASP A 438 28.19 -6.26 15.89
N ASP A 439 28.27 -5.77 14.63
CA ASP A 439 28.81 -4.44 14.31
C ASP A 439 27.71 -3.34 14.26
N HIS A 440 26.46 -3.68 14.60
CA HIS A 440 25.37 -2.71 14.57
C HIS A 440 25.57 -1.59 15.61
N PHE A 441 25.26 -0.35 15.21
CA PHE A 441 25.50 0.84 16.05
C PHE A 441 24.76 0.83 17.39
N THR A 442 23.60 0.15 17.49
CA THR A 442 22.84 0.07 18.76
C THR A 442 23.56 -0.72 19.85
N LEU A 443 24.61 -1.49 19.53
CA LEU A 443 25.43 -2.21 20.50
C LEU A 443 26.55 -1.36 21.10
N ARG A 444 26.65 -0.07 20.74
CA ARG A 444 27.68 0.84 21.23
C ARG A 444 27.24 1.49 22.55
N GLU A 445 28.17 1.62 23.48
CA GLU A 445 27.91 2.19 24.84
C GLU A 445 27.39 3.64 24.82
N ASP A 446 27.63 4.40 23.75
CA ASP A 446 27.21 5.80 23.59
C ASP A 446 25.87 5.97 22.89
N VAL A 447 25.20 4.87 22.51
CA VAL A 447 23.91 4.88 21.81
C VAL A 447 22.80 4.39 22.74
N ASP A 448 21.92 5.30 23.16
CA ASP A 448 20.78 5.00 24.01
C ASP A 448 19.55 4.60 23.17
N LEU A 449 19.64 3.43 22.55
CA LEU A 449 18.59 2.79 21.76
C LEU A 449 18.45 1.32 22.17
N GLY A 450 17.33 0.69 21.85
CA GLY A 450 17.14 -0.74 22.13
C GLY A 450 18.19 -1.59 21.41
N GLU A 451 18.84 -2.49 22.16
CA GLU A 451 19.87 -3.40 21.64
C GLU A 451 19.25 -4.71 21.13
N PRO A 452 19.82 -5.33 20.08
CA PRO A 452 19.49 -6.70 19.68
C PRO A 452 20.07 -7.72 20.67
N VAL A 453 19.34 -8.04 21.72
CA VAL A 453 19.80 -8.93 22.80
C VAL A 453 19.84 -10.39 22.35
N ALA A 454 18.82 -10.85 21.61
CA ALA A 454 18.82 -12.21 21.09
C ALA A 454 20.00 -12.45 20.12
N GLU A 455 20.72 -13.56 20.29
CA GLU A 455 21.85 -13.94 19.39
C GLU A 455 21.41 -14.19 17.97
N GLY A 456 20.13 -14.49 17.76
CA GLY A 456 19.48 -14.65 16.45
C GLY A 456 17.98 -14.77 16.58
N LEU A 457 17.29 -14.62 15.46
CA LEU A 457 15.84 -14.75 15.35
C LEU A 457 15.54 -15.90 14.39
N ARG A 458 14.77 -16.88 14.86
CA ARG A 458 14.29 -17.99 14.03
C ARG A 458 12.79 -17.84 13.80
N PHE A 459 12.39 -17.58 12.58
CA PHE A 459 10.99 -17.55 12.17
C PHE A 459 10.63 -18.90 11.56
N THR A 460 9.85 -19.69 12.28
CA THR A 460 9.34 -20.98 11.79
C THR A 460 7.93 -20.79 11.25
N ILE A 461 7.66 -21.36 10.07
CA ILE A 461 6.34 -21.28 9.45
C ILE A 461 5.38 -22.27 10.14
N GLU A 462 4.32 -21.72 10.72
CA GLU A 462 3.21 -22.43 11.32
C GLU A 462 1.90 -21.88 10.73
N PRO A 463 1.35 -22.48 9.67
CA PRO A 463 0.27 -21.87 8.89
C PRO A 463 -1.05 -21.64 9.65
N GLY A 464 -1.21 -22.23 10.82
CA GLY A 464 -2.46 -22.13 11.58
C GLY A 464 -2.30 -21.37 12.88
N SER A 465 -2.98 -20.24 13.07
CA SER A 465 -2.96 -19.43 14.30
C SER A 465 -3.21 -20.26 15.56
N ALA A 466 -4.17 -21.20 15.56
CA ALA A 466 -4.42 -22.09 16.70
C ALA A 466 -3.27 -23.07 16.98
N ALA A 467 -2.50 -23.46 15.98
CA ALA A 467 -1.31 -24.29 16.17
C ALA A 467 -0.14 -23.43 16.69
N ALA A 468 0.02 -22.21 16.18
CA ALA A 468 0.98 -21.24 16.68
C ALA A 468 0.75 -20.94 18.17
N VAL A 469 -0.51 -20.65 18.57
CA VAL A 469 -0.88 -20.47 19.99
C VAL A 469 -0.47 -21.66 20.85
N ARG A 470 -0.77 -22.91 20.41
CA ARG A 470 -0.38 -24.11 21.15
C ARG A 470 1.13 -24.23 21.31
N ARG A 471 1.90 -23.95 20.25
CA ARG A 471 3.37 -24.07 20.28
C ARG A 471 4.02 -23.03 21.19
N VAL A 472 3.49 -21.82 21.24
CA VAL A 472 3.93 -20.82 22.25
C VAL A 472 3.55 -21.30 23.65
N THR A 473 2.32 -21.79 23.84
CA THR A 473 1.83 -22.24 25.15
C THR A 473 2.61 -23.44 25.70
N ASP A 474 3.03 -24.38 24.86
CA ASP A 474 3.78 -25.57 25.29
C ASP A 474 5.31 -25.34 25.35
N GLY A 475 5.80 -24.16 25.01
CA GLY A 475 7.21 -23.79 25.05
C GLY A 475 8.02 -24.23 23.84
N SER A 476 7.35 -24.58 22.72
CA SER A 476 8.01 -24.91 21.44
C SER A 476 8.25 -23.68 20.56
N GLY A 477 7.91 -22.48 21.03
CA GLY A 477 8.13 -21.18 20.44
C GLY A 477 8.00 -20.11 21.49
N ASP A 478 8.68 -18.97 21.30
CA ASP A 478 8.70 -17.87 22.27
C ASP A 478 7.60 -16.86 22.00
N LEU A 479 7.24 -16.64 20.73
CA LEU A 479 6.20 -15.70 20.35
C LEU A 479 5.53 -16.05 19.02
N THR A 480 4.36 -15.43 18.78
CA THR A 480 3.76 -15.38 17.43
C THR A 480 4.19 -14.08 16.74
N ALA A 481 4.96 -14.20 15.64
CA ALA A 481 5.42 -13.04 14.84
C ALA A 481 4.29 -12.45 13.99
N SER A 482 3.38 -13.31 13.52
CA SER A 482 2.19 -12.88 12.75
C SER A 482 1.02 -12.56 13.67
N ILE A 483 0.13 -11.69 13.20
CA ILE A 483 -1.16 -11.43 13.83
C ILE A 483 -1.97 -12.73 13.86
N LEU A 484 -2.57 -13.02 15.01
CA LEU A 484 -3.40 -14.21 15.19
C LEU A 484 -4.79 -13.99 14.58
N ASP A 485 -5.29 -15.01 13.91
CA ASP A 485 -6.67 -15.01 13.43
C ASP A 485 -7.68 -15.00 14.59
N ALA A 486 -8.78 -14.28 14.40
CA ALA A 486 -9.83 -14.10 15.41
C ALA A 486 -10.32 -15.42 16.02
N TYR A 487 -10.44 -16.48 15.22
CA TYR A 487 -10.89 -17.80 15.71
C TYR A 487 -9.93 -18.45 16.72
N ALA A 488 -8.66 -18.05 16.74
CA ALA A 488 -7.65 -18.60 17.63
C ALA A 488 -7.57 -17.86 18.98
N LEU A 489 -8.03 -16.61 19.03
CA LEU A 489 -7.90 -15.73 20.20
C LEU A 489 -8.60 -16.29 21.45
N GLY A 490 -9.78 -16.89 21.28
CA GLY A 490 -10.47 -17.56 22.38
C GLY A 490 -9.77 -18.79 22.96
N GLY A 491 -8.68 -19.25 22.32
CA GLY A 491 -7.85 -20.38 22.77
C GLY A 491 -6.59 -19.99 23.54
N ILE A 492 -6.33 -18.67 23.70
CA ILE A 492 -5.18 -18.19 24.47
C ILE A 492 -5.44 -18.47 25.96
N PRO A 493 -4.54 -19.16 26.68
CA PRO A 493 -4.74 -19.48 28.08
C PRO A 493 -4.45 -18.27 28.97
N ASP A 494 -5.22 -18.10 30.02
CA ASP A 494 -4.89 -17.18 31.10
C ASP A 494 -3.75 -17.78 31.95
N SER A 495 -2.51 -17.44 31.62
CA SER A 495 -1.29 -17.97 32.24
C SER A 495 -0.32 -16.83 32.54
N SER A 496 0.40 -16.90 33.68
CA SER A 496 1.44 -15.92 34.02
C SER A 496 2.66 -15.95 33.10
N ASP A 497 2.82 -17.05 32.34
CA ASP A 497 3.98 -17.27 31.48
C ASP A 497 3.71 -16.83 30.04
N ILE A 498 2.49 -16.36 29.76
CA ILE A 498 2.06 -15.86 28.46
C ILE A 498 1.56 -14.42 28.60
N THR A 499 2.07 -13.54 27.79
CA THR A 499 1.55 -12.18 27.65
C THR A 499 0.86 -12.02 26.30
N GLU A 500 -0.30 -11.38 26.28
CA GLU A 500 -0.94 -10.91 25.05
C GLU A 500 -0.38 -9.54 24.69
N LEU A 501 -0.04 -9.36 23.43
CA LEU A 501 0.49 -8.14 22.87
C LEU A 501 -0.51 -7.61 21.84
N THR A 502 -1.07 -6.47 22.11
CA THR A 502 -2.04 -5.81 21.25
C THR A 502 -1.38 -4.64 20.54
N ALA A 503 -1.41 -4.64 19.23
CA ALA A 503 -0.92 -3.52 18.43
C ALA A 503 -2.10 -2.66 17.96
N PRO A 504 -1.91 -1.36 17.79
CA PRO A 504 -2.88 -0.53 17.10
C PRO A 504 -3.07 -1.00 15.65
N HIS A 505 -4.26 -0.74 15.12
CA HIS A 505 -4.68 -1.18 13.79
C HIS A 505 -3.78 -0.62 12.68
N ARG A 506 -3.01 -1.49 12.03
CA ARG A 506 -2.17 -1.15 10.87
C ARG A 506 -2.72 -1.70 9.55
N SER A 507 -3.86 -2.36 9.59
CA SER A 507 -4.53 -2.86 8.40
C SER A 507 -6.04 -2.89 8.60
N PHE A 508 -6.79 -2.81 7.51
CA PHE A 508 -8.24 -2.98 7.52
C PHE A 508 -8.68 -3.94 6.41
N TYR A 509 -9.78 -4.65 6.64
CA TYR A 509 -10.41 -5.44 5.59
C TYR A 509 -11.24 -4.54 4.70
N GLN A 510 -11.18 -4.81 3.40
CA GLN A 510 -11.89 -4.00 2.40
C GLN A 510 -12.41 -4.79 1.22
N ILE A 511 -13.33 -4.16 0.50
CA ILE A 511 -13.69 -4.51 -0.87
C ILE A 511 -13.09 -3.42 -1.76
N GLY A 512 -12.10 -3.77 -2.59
CA GLY A 512 -11.54 -2.86 -3.57
C GLY A 512 -12.27 -3.00 -4.90
N PHE A 513 -12.50 -1.88 -5.61
CA PHE A 513 -13.16 -1.82 -6.90
C PHE A 513 -12.17 -1.42 -8.00
N ASN A 514 -12.14 -2.13 -9.11
CA ASN A 514 -11.41 -1.67 -10.28
C ASN A 514 -12.26 -0.63 -11.02
N VAL A 515 -12.02 0.65 -10.69
CA VAL A 515 -12.85 1.74 -11.23
C VAL A 515 -12.51 2.12 -12.69
N ARG A 516 -11.51 1.45 -13.29
CA ARG A 516 -11.14 1.66 -14.69
C ARG A 516 -12.22 1.20 -15.66
N ASN A 517 -12.99 0.19 -15.25
CA ASN A 517 -13.92 -0.52 -16.13
C ASN A 517 -15.38 -0.29 -15.71
N ALA A 518 -16.29 -0.22 -16.71
CA ALA A 518 -17.70 -0.29 -16.45
C ALA A 518 -18.09 -1.73 -16.02
N PRO A 519 -19.08 -1.90 -15.10
CA PRO A 519 -19.91 -0.85 -14.48
C PRO A 519 -19.26 -0.17 -13.27
N LEU A 520 -18.09 -0.64 -12.82
CA LEU A 520 -17.44 -0.21 -11.59
C LEU A 520 -16.86 1.22 -11.68
N SER A 521 -16.72 1.79 -12.87
CA SER A 521 -16.44 3.22 -13.05
C SER A 521 -17.56 4.14 -12.56
N ASN A 522 -18.80 3.62 -12.41
CA ASN A 522 -19.94 4.38 -11.89
C ASN A 522 -19.97 4.36 -10.35
N PRO A 523 -19.79 5.50 -9.65
CA PRO A 523 -19.81 5.53 -8.18
C PRO A 523 -21.17 5.14 -7.59
N HIS A 524 -22.29 5.38 -8.30
CA HIS A 524 -23.61 4.95 -7.84
C HIS A 524 -23.74 3.42 -7.82
N PHE A 525 -23.12 2.74 -8.79
CA PHE A 525 -23.08 1.27 -8.80
C PHE A 525 -22.26 0.72 -7.65
N ARG A 526 -21.08 1.30 -7.38
CA ARG A 526 -20.25 0.91 -6.23
C ARG A 526 -20.97 1.12 -4.91
N ARG A 527 -21.67 2.27 -4.74
CA ARG A 527 -22.48 2.53 -3.53
C ARG A 527 -23.63 1.53 -3.39
N ALA A 528 -24.27 1.10 -4.49
CA ALA A 528 -25.30 0.07 -4.41
C ALA A 528 -24.71 -1.29 -3.96
N ILE A 529 -23.47 -1.63 -4.36
CA ILE A 529 -22.76 -2.82 -3.89
C ILE A 529 -22.44 -2.69 -2.39
N THR A 530 -21.93 -1.54 -1.94
CA THR A 530 -21.53 -1.36 -0.53
C THR A 530 -22.75 -1.46 0.43
N GLN A 531 -23.93 -1.07 -0.01
CA GLN A 531 -25.17 -1.25 0.74
C GLN A 531 -25.62 -2.72 0.91
N LEU A 532 -24.98 -3.67 0.21
CA LEU A 532 -25.21 -5.10 0.40
C LEU A 532 -24.43 -5.71 1.58
N ILE A 533 -23.58 -4.91 2.24
CA ILE A 533 -22.65 -5.37 3.27
C ILE A 533 -23.13 -4.96 4.65
N ASP A 534 -23.45 -5.95 5.49
CA ASP A 534 -23.69 -5.77 6.91
C ASP A 534 -22.39 -5.93 7.70
N LYS A 535 -21.72 -4.80 7.99
CA LYS A 535 -20.41 -4.78 8.65
C LYS A 535 -20.47 -5.27 10.10
N GLU A 536 -21.57 -4.97 10.83
CA GLU A 536 -21.77 -5.48 12.20
C GLU A 536 -21.88 -7.01 12.20
N THR A 537 -22.74 -7.56 11.33
CA THR A 537 -22.85 -9.02 11.21
C THR A 537 -21.53 -9.68 10.76
N ILE A 538 -20.71 -9.00 9.94
CA ILE A 538 -19.38 -9.51 9.58
C ILE A 538 -18.47 -9.54 10.82
N VAL A 539 -18.44 -8.48 11.61
CA VAL A 539 -17.63 -8.44 12.84
C VAL A 539 -18.07 -9.52 13.82
N ASP A 540 -19.34 -9.67 14.07
CA ASP A 540 -19.90 -10.67 14.99
C ASP A 540 -19.62 -12.12 14.52
N GLU A 541 -19.96 -12.46 13.27
CA GLU A 541 -19.93 -13.86 12.81
C GLU A 541 -18.61 -14.29 12.16
N VAL A 542 -17.82 -13.36 11.60
CA VAL A 542 -16.56 -13.68 10.92
C VAL A 542 -15.37 -13.42 11.83
N PHE A 543 -15.44 -12.35 12.64
CA PHE A 543 -14.35 -11.95 13.55
C PHE A 543 -14.63 -12.28 15.02
N TYR A 544 -15.83 -12.82 15.35
CA TYR A 544 -16.16 -13.21 16.74
C TYR A 544 -16.00 -12.04 17.73
N ASP A 545 -16.37 -10.83 17.32
CA ASP A 545 -16.20 -9.56 18.04
C ASP A 545 -14.73 -9.09 18.22
N TYR A 546 -13.75 -9.74 17.54
CA TYR A 546 -12.35 -9.31 17.54
C TYR A 546 -12.03 -8.41 16.34
N ALA A 547 -12.89 -7.44 16.07
CA ALA A 547 -12.71 -6.40 15.08
C ALA A 547 -13.62 -5.22 15.38
N THR A 548 -13.29 -4.05 14.87
CA THR A 548 -14.13 -2.85 14.97
C THR A 548 -14.66 -2.50 13.58
N PRO A 549 -16.00 -2.47 13.37
CA PRO A 549 -16.59 -2.08 12.09
C PRO A 549 -16.29 -0.60 11.82
N THR A 550 -16.08 -0.23 10.55
CA THR A 550 -15.73 1.14 10.21
C THR A 550 -16.37 1.62 8.91
N ALA A 551 -16.59 2.93 8.82
CA ALA A 551 -17.00 3.62 7.59
C ALA A 551 -15.82 4.29 6.87
N THR A 552 -14.65 4.37 7.54
CA THR A 552 -13.46 5.05 7.05
C THR A 552 -12.21 4.19 7.24
N PRO A 553 -11.16 4.36 6.41
CA PRO A 553 -9.95 3.56 6.50
C PRO A 553 -8.89 4.13 7.47
N VAL A 554 -9.26 5.08 8.33
CA VAL A 554 -8.33 5.76 9.25
C VAL A 554 -8.75 5.57 10.70
N ALA A 555 -7.80 5.73 11.62
CA ALA A 555 -8.05 5.66 13.05
C ALA A 555 -8.98 6.78 13.55
N ASP A 556 -9.65 6.54 14.67
CA ASP A 556 -10.73 7.38 15.22
C ASP A 556 -10.36 8.87 15.38
N ASP A 557 -9.11 9.18 15.75
CA ASP A 557 -8.63 10.54 15.92
C ASP A 557 -8.73 11.43 14.65
N TRP A 558 -8.81 10.79 13.48
CA TRP A 558 -8.89 11.44 12.18
C TRP A 558 -10.31 11.43 11.58
N VAL A 559 -11.23 10.68 12.19
CA VAL A 559 -12.59 10.51 11.66
C VAL A 559 -13.44 11.73 11.99
N PRO A 560 -14.06 12.41 10.99
CA PRO A 560 -15.04 13.45 11.26
C PRO A 560 -16.28 12.86 11.94
N SER A 561 -16.89 13.58 12.88
CA SER A 561 -18.06 13.11 13.63
C SER A 561 -19.24 12.68 12.74
N SER A 562 -19.35 13.23 11.52
CA SER A 562 -20.37 12.84 10.54
C SER A 562 -20.10 11.50 9.84
N LEU A 563 -18.88 10.92 10.00
CA LEU A 563 -18.49 9.63 9.45
C LEU A 563 -18.15 8.61 10.56
N GLU A 564 -18.31 8.97 11.82
CA GLU A 564 -18.17 8.04 12.94
C GLU A 564 -19.17 6.89 12.83
N TRP A 565 -18.68 5.68 13.11
CA TRP A 565 -19.52 4.50 13.16
C TRP A 565 -20.47 4.58 14.39
N SER A 566 -21.76 4.43 14.16
CA SER A 566 -22.77 4.47 15.22
C SER A 566 -23.78 3.31 15.11
N GLY A 567 -23.32 2.14 14.70
CA GLY A 567 -24.14 0.96 14.46
C GLY A 567 -24.46 0.71 12.99
N GLU A 568 -24.18 1.68 12.12
CA GLU A 568 -24.31 1.53 10.66
C GLU A 568 -23.39 2.50 9.93
N ASP A 569 -23.09 2.22 8.65
CA ASP A 569 -22.36 3.14 7.79
C ASP A 569 -23.19 4.41 7.55
N PRO A 570 -22.70 5.60 7.92
CA PRO A 570 -23.49 6.83 7.83
C PRO A 570 -23.78 7.29 6.39
N VAL A 571 -23.09 6.76 5.39
CA VAL A 571 -23.23 7.15 3.98
C VAL A 571 -23.90 6.05 3.16
N THR A 572 -23.52 4.81 3.38
CA THR A 572 -24.04 3.63 2.67
C THR A 572 -24.51 2.56 3.67
N PRO A 573 -25.60 2.86 4.44
CA PRO A 573 -26.13 1.91 5.41
C PRO A 573 -26.57 0.61 4.74
N PHE A 574 -26.45 -0.50 5.45
CA PHE A 574 -26.87 -1.81 4.96
C PHE A 574 -28.37 -1.82 4.63
N VAL A 575 -28.71 -2.25 3.43
CA VAL A 575 -30.10 -2.38 2.98
C VAL A 575 -30.68 -3.71 3.45
N GLY A 576 -30.90 -3.83 4.76
CA GLY A 576 -31.38 -5.04 5.39
C GLY A 576 -31.47 -4.89 6.90
N SER A 577 -31.47 -6.02 7.61
CA SER A 577 -31.37 -6.04 9.08
C SER A 577 -30.93 -7.40 9.59
N ASN A 578 -30.10 -7.40 10.65
CA ASN A 578 -29.59 -8.62 11.29
C ASN A 578 -29.00 -9.62 10.29
N GLY A 579 -28.11 -9.18 9.43
CA GLY A 579 -27.45 -10.00 8.42
C GLY A 579 -28.33 -10.43 7.24
N ARG A 580 -29.59 -10.01 7.18
CA ARG A 580 -30.51 -10.40 6.10
C ARG A 580 -30.78 -9.24 5.17
N LEU A 581 -30.39 -9.42 3.91
CA LEU A 581 -30.62 -8.45 2.84
C LEU A 581 -32.12 -8.30 2.53
N ASN A 582 -32.57 -7.04 2.41
CA ASN A 582 -33.84 -6.72 1.78
C ASN A 582 -33.65 -6.63 0.27
N VAL A 583 -33.86 -7.73 -0.43
CA VAL A 583 -33.59 -7.89 -1.86
C VAL A 583 -34.33 -6.85 -2.73
N GLU A 584 -35.58 -6.54 -2.42
CA GLU A 584 -36.34 -5.58 -3.22
C GLU A 584 -35.81 -4.14 -3.05
N ALA A 585 -35.48 -3.76 -1.83
CA ALA A 585 -34.89 -2.45 -1.57
C ALA A 585 -33.46 -2.36 -2.19
N ALA A 586 -32.67 -3.44 -2.14
CA ALA A 586 -31.37 -3.51 -2.76
C ALA A 586 -31.45 -3.40 -4.30
N LYS A 587 -32.39 -4.08 -4.95
CA LYS A 587 -32.67 -3.94 -6.38
C LYS A 587 -33.04 -2.50 -6.75
N SER A 588 -33.83 -1.83 -5.94
CA SER A 588 -34.17 -0.41 -6.16
C SER A 588 -32.96 0.51 -6.07
N ALA A 589 -31.92 0.16 -5.28
CA ALA A 589 -30.68 0.92 -5.26
C ALA A 589 -29.93 0.82 -6.60
N PHE A 590 -29.88 -0.35 -7.22
CA PHE A 590 -29.29 -0.52 -8.56
C PHE A 590 -30.12 0.18 -9.65
N GLU A 591 -31.46 0.16 -9.56
CA GLU A 591 -32.32 0.91 -10.48
C GLU A 591 -32.07 2.43 -10.34
N THR A 592 -31.89 2.93 -9.11
CA THR A 592 -31.55 4.33 -8.84
C THR A 592 -30.15 4.68 -9.41
N ALA A 593 -29.23 3.72 -9.43
CA ALA A 593 -27.91 3.86 -10.04
C ALA A 593 -27.95 3.83 -11.60
N GLY A 594 -29.14 3.63 -12.21
CA GLY A 594 -29.36 3.67 -13.65
C GLY A 594 -29.39 2.31 -14.33
N PHE A 595 -29.37 1.21 -13.57
CA PHE A 595 -29.41 -0.16 -14.11
C PHE A 595 -30.85 -0.68 -14.24
N ARG A 596 -31.04 -1.75 -15.02
CA ARG A 596 -32.35 -2.34 -15.27
C ARG A 596 -32.34 -3.85 -15.03
N TYR A 597 -33.48 -4.37 -14.66
CA TYR A 597 -33.73 -5.81 -14.50
C TYR A 597 -34.51 -6.38 -15.67
N ASP A 598 -34.26 -7.64 -16.02
CA ASP A 598 -35.14 -8.39 -16.91
C ASP A 598 -36.35 -8.98 -16.17
N ASP A 599 -37.25 -9.61 -16.94
CA ASP A 599 -38.47 -10.24 -16.37
C ASP A 599 -38.14 -11.41 -15.42
N ASN A 600 -36.93 -11.93 -15.41
CA ASN A 600 -36.44 -12.99 -14.52
C ASN A 600 -35.76 -12.44 -13.26
N GLY A 601 -35.68 -11.14 -13.12
CA GLY A 601 -35.00 -10.47 -12.00
C GLY A 601 -33.46 -10.46 -12.09
N ARG A 602 -32.89 -10.65 -13.29
CA ARG A 602 -31.46 -10.55 -13.56
C ARG A 602 -31.08 -9.10 -13.85
N LEU A 603 -30.04 -8.60 -13.20
CA LEU A 603 -29.52 -7.26 -13.49
C LEU A 603 -28.83 -7.27 -14.85
N LEU A 604 -29.16 -6.28 -15.71
CA LEU A 604 -28.63 -6.21 -17.07
C LEU A 604 -27.37 -5.35 -17.15
N GLY A 605 -26.37 -5.80 -17.91
CA GLY A 605 -25.06 -5.18 -18.05
C GLY A 605 -24.94 -3.99 -19.00
N GLY A 606 -26.06 -3.51 -19.59
CA GLY A 606 -26.08 -2.38 -20.52
C GLY A 606 -26.60 -1.09 -19.88
N TYR A 607 -25.96 0.04 -20.26
CA TYR A 607 -26.43 1.40 -19.93
C TYR A 607 -27.53 1.83 -20.89
#